data_8df6ba7735dd648e85c1ba59ee97b464
#
_entry.id   8df6ba7735dd648e85c1ba59ee97b464
#
_cell.length_a   1.000
_cell.length_b   1.000
_cell.length_c   1.000
_cell.angle_alpha   90.00
_cell.angle_beta   90.00
_cell.angle_gamma   90.00
#
_symmetry.space_group_name_H-M   'P 1'
#
loop_
_entity.id
_entity.type
_entity.pdbx_description
1 polymer ?
#
loop_
_entity_poly.entity_id
_entity_poly.type
_entity_poly.pdbx_seq_one_letter_code
_entity_poly.pdbx_strand_id
1 'polypeptide(L)'
;MLAQLVELGVLERRDIPPAVIYRPVAGNAVITMLKELYVLRNRVIEFAKQSATQIAPAPVRLSVFGSVARGTSGSESDIDIVAVRPRGADEDDSWVESLGRWGAGLEAFSGSRINVIEIGVDEWRALDLSERSLWREINRDEVVLLTHEELAV
;
A
#
# COMPACT_ATOMS: atom_id res chain seq x y z
N MET A 1 1.98 6.30 -26.92
CA MET A 1 1.37 5.32 -25.99
C MET A 1 -0.13 5.09 -26.27
N LEU A 2 -1.05 6.08 -26.22
CA LEU A 2 -2.49 5.82 -26.50
C LEU A 2 -2.75 5.30 -27.92
N ALA A 3 -2.06 5.83 -28.95
CA ALA A 3 -2.20 5.35 -30.32
C ALA A 3 -1.84 3.87 -30.47
N GLN A 4 -0.79 3.39 -29.82
CA GLN A 4 -0.39 2.00 -29.82
C GLN A 4 -1.45 1.09 -29.19
N LEU A 5 -2.11 1.55 -28.10
CA LEU A 5 -3.21 0.80 -27.48
C LEU A 5 -4.45 0.73 -28.37
N VAL A 6 -4.67 1.73 -29.25
CA VAL A 6 -5.71 1.70 -30.27
C VAL A 6 -5.35 0.70 -31.36
N GLU A 7 -4.11 0.71 -31.85
CA GLU A 7 -3.62 -0.26 -32.87
C GLU A 7 -3.70 -1.71 -32.36
N LEU A 8 -3.47 -1.93 -31.07
CA LEU A 8 -3.61 -3.25 -30.42
C LEU A 8 -5.07 -3.62 -30.11
N GLY A 9 -6.04 -2.78 -30.43
CA GLY A 9 -7.45 -3.04 -30.14
C GLY A 9 -7.81 -3.04 -28.65
N VAL A 10 -6.96 -2.46 -27.81
CA VAL A 10 -7.22 -2.33 -26.36
C VAL A 10 -8.12 -1.14 -26.08
N LEU A 11 -7.92 -0.04 -26.84
CA LEU A 11 -8.74 1.18 -26.77
C LEU A 11 -9.41 1.45 -28.11
N GLU A 12 -10.60 2.01 -28.07
CA GLU A 12 -11.23 2.70 -29.21
C GLU A 12 -11.00 4.22 -29.07
N ARG A 13 -10.76 4.88 -30.21
CA ARG A 13 -10.64 6.33 -30.29
C ARG A 13 -11.90 6.89 -30.96
N ARG A 14 -12.46 7.95 -30.38
CA ARG A 14 -13.56 8.74 -30.97
C ARG A 14 -13.19 10.21 -31.00
N ASP A 15 -13.22 10.79 -32.18
CA ASP A 15 -13.02 12.22 -32.39
C ASP A 15 -14.38 12.93 -32.24
N ILE A 16 -14.53 13.70 -31.15
CA ILE A 16 -15.70 14.54 -30.88
C ILE A 16 -15.19 15.98 -30.68
N PRO A 17 -15.16 16.81 -31.73
CA PRO A 17 -14.60 18.17 -31.61
C PRO A 17 -15.26 18.94 -30.45
N PRO A 18 -14.46 19.67 -29.61
CA PRO A 18 -13.03 19.87 -29.73
C PRO A 18 -12.16 18.80 -29.03
N ALA A 19 -12.71 17.66 -28.63
CA ALA A 19 -12.04 16.63 -27.83
C ALA A 19 -11.82 15.33 -28.61
N VAL A 20 -10.82 14.54 -28.13
CA VAL A 20 -10.63 13.14 -28.53
C VAL A 20 -10.90 12.27 -27.29
N ILE A 21 -11.78 11.32 -27.41
CA ILE A 21 -12.15 10.39 -26.33
C ILE A 21 -11.55 9.02 -26.62
N TYR A 22 -10.88 8.46 -25.62
CA TYR A 22 -10.41 7.07 -25.63
C TYR A 22 -11.25 6.24 -24.66
N ARG A 23 -11.71 5.08 -25.11
CA ARG A 23 -12.50 4.15 -24.28
C ARG A 23 -11.91 2.75 -24.34
N PRO A 24 -11.94 1.99 -23.24
CA PRO A 24 -11.62 0.57 -23.28
C PRO A 24 -12.57 -0.19 -24.22
N VAL A 25 -12.01 -1.07 -25.05
CA VAL A 25 -12.82 -1.98 -25.88
C VAL A 25 -13.51 -2.99 -24.97
N ALA A 26 -14.83 -3.06 -25.03
CA ALA A 26 -15.62 -3.99 -24.23
C ALA A 26 -15.25 -5.45 -24.56
N GLY A 27 -15.03 -6.26 -23.51
CA GLY A 27 -14.66 -7.68 -23.67
C GLY A 27 -13.21 -7.92 -24.08
N ASN A 28 -12.37 -6.87 -24.23
CA ASN A 28 -10.95 -7.06 -24.51
C ASN A 28 -10.25 -7.76 -23.35
N ALA A 29 -9.53 -8.86 -23.63
CA ALA A 29 -8.86 -9.69 -22.63
C ALA A 29 -7.83 -8.90 -21.80
N VAL A 30 -7.06 -7.98 -22.42
CA VAL A 30 -6.07 -7.14 -21.73
C VAL A 30 -6.76 -6.25 -20.69
N ILE A 31 -7.90 -5.63 -21.05
CA ILE A 31 -8.68 -4.82 -20.12
C ILE A 31 -9.21 -5.65 -18.95
N THR A 32 -9.67 -6.88 -19.23
CA THR A 32 -10.12 -7.81 -18.19
C THR A 32 -9.00 -8.16 -17.23
N MET A 33 -7.82 -8.52 -17.73
CA MET A 33 -6.64 -8.82 -16.92
C MET A 33 -6.18 -7.61 -16.08
N LEU A 34 -6.19 -6.40 -16.65
CA LEU A 34 -5.86 -5.18 -15.90
C LEU A 34 -6.83 -4.92 -14.75
N LYS A 35 -8.13 -5.18 -14.96
CA LYS A 35 -9.13 -5.09 -13.89
C LYS A 35 -8.90 -6.12 -12.79
N GLU A 36 -8.54 -7.33 -13.14
CA GLU A 36 -8.23 -8.40 -12.18
C GLU A 36 -6.98 -8.05 -11.35
N LEU A 37 -5.93 -7.51 -11.98
CA LEU A 37 -4.74 -7.04 -11.27
C LEU A 37 -5.06 -5.88 -10.31
N TYR A 38 -5.90 -4.96 -10.72
CA TYR A 38 -6.35 -3.87 -9.84
C TYR A 38 -7.13 -4.39 -8.63
N VAL A 39 -8.01 -5.37 -8.84
CA VAL A 39 -8.77 -6.02 -7.75
C VAL A 39 -7.84 -6.77 -6.81
N LEU A 40 -6.80 -7.44 -7.33
CA LEU A 40 -5.81 -8.17 -6.51
C LEU A 40 -5.09 -7.22 -5.54
N ARG A 41 -4.61 -6.05 -6.02
CA ARG A 41 -4.00 -5.03 -5.15
C ARG A 41 -4.94 -4.63 -4.01
N ASN A 42 -6.19 -4.35 -4.32
CA ASN A 42 -7.17 -3.96 -3.30
C ASN A 42 -7.43 -5.09 -2.29
N ARG A 43 -7.42 -6.35 -2.74
CA ARG A 43 -7.53 -7.51 -1.84
C ARG A 43 -6.33 -7.64 -0.90
N VAL A 44 -5.10 -7.36 -1.37
CA VAL A 44 -3.90 -7.35 -0.53
C VAL A 44 -4.01 -6.27 0.54
N ILE A 45 -4.39 -5.04 0.16
CA ILE A 45 -4.60 -3.94 1.12
C ILE A 45 -5.70 -4.28 2.14
N GLU A 46 -6.80 -4.85 1.68
CA GLU A 46 -7.91 -5.22 2.56
C GLU A 46 -7.55 -6.35 3.51
N PHE A 47 -6.83 -7.37 3.04
CA PHE A 47 -6.27 -8.42 3.89
C PHE A 47 -5.33 -7.84 4.94
N ALA A 48 -4.41 -6.94 4.53
CA ALA A 48 -3.50 -6.27 5.43
C ALA A 48 -4.23 -5.49 6.53
N LYS A 49 -5.31 -4.76 6.19
CA LYS A 49 -6.15 -4.03 7.16
C LYS A 49 -6.82 -4.97 8.15
N GLN A 50 -7.48 -6.01 7.65
CA GLN A 50 -8.24 -6.94 8.48
C GLN A 50 -7.32 -7.71 9.44
N SER A 51 -6.18 -8.19 8.95
CA SER A 51 -5.22 -8.94 9.77
C SER A 51 -4.43 -8.06 10.74
N ALA A 52 -4.24 -6.76 10.45
CA ALA A 52 -3.54 -5.82 11.31
C ALA A 52 -4.19 -5.67 12.70
N THR A 53 -5.49 -5.91 12.82
CA THR A 53 -6.22 -5.87 14.09
C THR A 53 -5.78 -6.95 15.09
N GLN A 54 -5.02 -7.95 14.63
CA GLN A 54 -4.50 -9.04 15.46
C GLN A 54 -3.10 -8.75 16.01
N ILE A 55 -2.47 -7.65 15.61
CA ILE A 55 -1.16 -7.24 16.15
C ILE A 55 -1.33 -6.78 17.58
N ALA A 56 -0.54 -7.36 18.50
CA ALA A 56 -0.58 -7.04 19.93
C ALA A 56 0.85 -6.92 20.49
N PRO A 57 1.16 -5.84 21.22
CA PRO A 57 0.29 -4.67 21.44
C PRO A 57 -0.08 -3.95 20.14
N ALA A 58 -1.22 -3.26 20.14
CA ALA A 58 -1.73 -2.61 18.93
C ALA A 58 -0.79 -1.49 18.45
N PRO A 59 -0.48 -1.38 17.15
CA PRO A 59 0.31 -0.27 16.61
C PRO A 59 -0.45 1.06 16.74
N VAL A 60 0.28 2.14 17.01
CA VAL A 60 -0.28 3.50 16.94
C VAL A 60 -0.69 3.81 15.51
N ARG A 61 0.13 3.42 14.54
CA ARG A 61 -0.14 3.54 13.10
C ARG A 61 0.51 2.40 12.34
N LEU A 62 -0.18 1.92 11.34
CA LEU A 62 0.33 0.95 10.37
C LEU A 62 -0.10 1.40 8.99
N SER A 63 0.84 1.54 8.06
CA SER A 63 0.56 2.04 6.71
C SER A 63 1.37 1.32 5.66
N VAL A 64 0.79 1.13 4.48
CA VAL A 64 1.52 0.76 3.25
C VAL A 64 1.96 2.04 2.56
N PHE A 65 3.19 2.09 2.07
CA PHE A 65 3.68 3.20 1.26
C PHE A 65 4.40 2.70 -0.01
N GLY A 66 5.06 3.58 -0.74
CA GLY A 66 5.85 3.19 -1.91
C GLY A 66 5.00 2.80 -3.13
N SER A 67 5.53 1.90 -3.95
CA SER A 67 4.96 1.53 -5.25
C SER A 67 3.59 0.88 -5.15
N VAL A 68 3.37 0.04 -4.12
CA VAL A 68 2.08 -0.62 -3.87
C VAL A 68 1.02 0.40 -3.49
N ALA A 69 1.34 1.35 -2.62
CA ALA A 69 0.41 2.42 -2.24
C ALA A 69 0.00 3.28 -3.45
N ARG A 70 0.96 3.63 -4.32
CA ARG A 70 0.70 4.39 -5.54
C ARG A 70 0.00 3.59 -6.66
N GLY A 71 -0.06 2.27 -6.56
CA GLY A 71 -0.58 1.42 -7.65
C GLY A 71 0.36 1.32 -8.86
N THR A 72 1.66 1.52 -8.66
CA THR A 72 2.71 1.45 -9.70
C THR A 72 3.62 0.24 -9.52
N SER A 73 3.26 -0.68 -8.62
CA SER A 73 4.03 -1.91 -8.34
C SER A 73 4.09 -2.83 -9.55
N GLY A 74 5.28 -3.43 -9.78
CA GLY A 74 5.50 -4.52 -10.73
C GLY A 74 5.52 -5.89 -10.03
N SER A 75 5.78 -6.93 -10.81
CA SER A 75 5.82 -8.34 -10.32
C SER A 75 6.90 -8.62 -9.27
N GLU A 76 7.94 -7.79 -9.20
CA GLU A 76 9.06 -7.93 -8.27
C GLU A 76 9.08 -6.84 -7.20
N SER A 77 7.99 -6.08 -7.07
CA SER A 77 7.89 -5.01 -6.07
C SER A 77 7.63 -5.59 -4.69
N ASP A 78 8.42 -5.13 -3.72
CA ASP A 78 8.17 -5.39 -2.31
C ASP A 78 6.98 -4.53 -1.82
N ILE A 79 6.38 -4.94 -0.72
CA ILE A 79 5.36 -4.16 -0.02
C ILE A 79 6.04 -3.44 1.13
N ASP A 80 6.11 -2.12 1.05
CA ASP A 80 6.75 -1.28 2.04
C ASP A 80 5.74 -0.86 3.11
N ILE A 81 6.07 -1.10 4.39
CA ILE A 81 5.23 -0.86 5.55
C ILE A 81 5.92 0.10 6.51
N VAL A 82 5.18 1.05 7.05
CA VAL A 82 5.55 1.78 8.26
C VAL A 82 4.71 1.24 9.42
N ALA A 83 5.38 0.84 10.49
CA ALA A 83 4.78 0.41 11.74
C ALA A 83 5.22 1.34 12.88
N VAL A 84 4.28 2.07 13.47
CA VAL A 84 4.54 2.93 14.62
C VAL A 84 4.22 2.18 15.90
N ARG A 85 5.27 1.87 16.65
CA ARG A 85 5.21 1.12 17.91
C ARG A 85 4.65 1.99 19.04
N PRO A 86 3.73 1.48 19.86
CA PRO A 86 3.25 2.19 21.03
C PRO A 86 4.32 2.33 22.11
N ARG A 87 4.15 3.30 23.02
CA ARG A 87 5.05 3.46 24.17
C ARG A 87 5.05 2.21 25.04
N GLY A 88 6.23 1.88 25.57
CA GLY A 88 6.40 0.74 26.44
C GLY A 88 6.50 -0.62 25.77
N ALA A 89 6.36 -0.68 24.45
CA ALA A 89 6.57 -1.91 23.68
C ALA A 89 8.03 -2.10 23.21
N ASP A 90 8.95 -1.22 23.62
CA ASP A 90 10.38 -1.30 23.26
C ASP A 90 11.07 -2.53 23.88
N GLU A 91 10.61 -2.95 25.06
CA GLU A 91 11.13 -4.09 25.81
C GLU A 91 10.23 -5.32 25.73
N ASP A 92 9.23 -5.28 24.83
CA ASP A 92 8.22 -6.33 24.73
C ASP A 92 8.45 -7.19 23.48
N ASP A 93 9.02 -8.37 23.68
CA ASP A 93 9.23 -9.36 22.62
C ASP A 93 7.92 -9.71 21.88
N SER A 94 6.77 -9.56 22.54
CA SER A 94 5.46 -9.85 21.96
C SER A 94 5.13 -8.94 20.79
N TRP A 95 5.59 -7.68 20.82
CA TRP A 95 5.46 -6.74 19.69
C TRP A 95 6.18 -7.27 18.44
N VAL A 96 7.47 -7.61 18.60
CA VAL A 96 8.31 -8.10 17.50
C VAL A 96 7.74 -9.38 16.90
N GLU A 97 7.36 -10.34 17.77
CA GLU A 97 6.76 -11.58 17.32
C GLU A 97 5.42 -11.38 16.61
N SER A 98 4.57 -10.51 17.14
CA SER A 98 3.24 -10.26 16.60
C SER A 98 3.31 -9.55 15.25
N LEU A 99 4.15 -8.51 15.14
CA LEU A 99 4.40 -7.79 13.88
C LEU A 99 5.04 -8.71 12.83
N GLY A 100 6.02 -9.53 13.23
CA GLY A 100 6.67 -10.49 12.36
C GLY A 100 5.70 -11.57 11.85
N ARG A 101 4.81 -12.08 12.70
CA ARG A 101 3.76 -13.04 12.32
C ARG A 101 2.77 -12.44 11.34
N TRP A 102 2.36 -11.19 11.57
CA TRP A 102 1.49 -10.46 10.65
C TRP A 102 2.18 -10.26 9.28
N GLY A 103 3.44 -9.83 9.26
CA GLY A 103 4.22 -9.66 8.03
C GLY A 103 4.34 -10.96 7.23
N ALA A 104 4.68 -12.06 7.90
CA ALA A 104 4.75 -13.38 7.26
C ALA A 104 3.40 -13.84 6.67
N GLY A 105 2.29 -13.55 7.36
CA GLY A 105 0.95 -13.80 6.85
C GLY A 105 0.63 -12.99 5.58
N LEU A 106 1.05 -11.71 5.56
CA LEU A 106 0.87 -10.84 4.39
C LEU A 106 1.76 -11.27 3.23
N GLU A 107 3.01 -11.69 3.47
CA GLU A 107 3.89 -12.30 2.44
C GLU A 107 3.27 -13.55 1.83
N ALA A 108 2.78 -14.46 2.67
CA ALA A 108 2.14 -15.69 2.20
C ALA A 108 0.89 -15.42 1.36
N PHE A 109 0.12 -14.39 1.71
CA PHE A 109 -1.08 -14.01 0.98
C PHE A 109 -0.78 -13.29 -0.35
N SER A 110 0.19 -12.36 -0.34
CA SER A 110 0.51 -11.49 -1.49
C SER A 110 1.48 -12.12 -2.47
N GLY A 111 2.36 -13.03 -2.01
CA GLY A 111 3.50 -13.54 -2.75
C GLY A 111 4.66 -12.54 -2.91
N SER A 112 4.58 -11.37 -2.25
CA SER A 112 5.59 -10.32 -2.30
C SER A 112 6.31 -10.23 -0.95
N ARG A 113 7.58 -9.81 -0.96
CA ARG A 113 8.33 -9.51 0.28
C ARG A 113 7.72 -8.32 1.00
N ILE A 114 7.80 -8.34 2.33
CA ILE A 114 7.36 -7.25 3.18
C ILE A 114 8.57 -6.57 3.79
N ASN A 115 8.75 -5.28 3.50
CA ASN A 115 9.74 -4.44 4.14
C ASN A 115 9.06 -3.60 5.21
N VAL A 116 9.47 -3.74 6.47
CA VAL A 116 8.89 -2.98 7.57
C VAL A 116 9.89 -1.96 8.07
N ILE A 117 9.51 -0.68 8.02
CA ILE A 117 10.16 0.40 8.77
C ILE A 117 9.42 0.51 10.10
N GLU A 118 10.08 0.09 11.16
CA GLU A 118 9.56 0.20 12.52
C GLU A 118 10.13 1.44 13.20
N ILE A 119 9.26 2.24 13.83
CA ILE A 119 9.64 3.43 14.58
C ILE A 119 8.82 3.54 15.86
N GLY A 120 9.41 4.13 16.90
CA GLY A 120 8.69 4.48 18.13
C GLY A 120 7.75 5.68 17.90
N VAL A 121 6.69 5.78 18.70
CA VAL A 121 5.70 6.88 18.56
C VAL A 121 6.34 8.26 18.76
N ASP A 122 7.32 8.39 19.62
CA ASP A 122 7.98 9.68 19.87
C ASP A 122 8.89 10.09 18.70
N GLU A 123 9.57 9.12 18.09
CA GLU A 123 10.34 9.33 16.87
C GLU A 123 9.44 9.65 15.68
N TRP A 124 8.33 8.92 15.52
CA TRP A 124 7.36 9.18 14.48
C TRP A 124 6.82 10.62 14.53
N ARG A 125 6.47 11.13 15.72
CA ARG A 125 6.03 12.52 15.91
C ARG A 125 7.10 13.53 15.51
N ALA A 126 8.36 13.28 15.87
CA ALA A 126 9.46 14.15 15.50
C ALA A 126 9.71 14.16 13.98
N LEU A 127 9.51 13.02 13.32
CA LEU A 127 9.70 12.86 11.89
C LEU A 127 8.51 13.41 11.07
N ASP A 128 7.28 13.30 11.56
CA ASP A 128 6.08 13.85 10.92
C ASP A 128 6.17 15.39 10.77
N LEU A 129 6.88 16.04 11.71
CA LEU A 129 7.18 17.48 11.65
C LEU A 129 8.44 17.80 10.82
N SER A 130 9.15 16.80 10.29
CA SER A 130 10.43 16.97 9.60
C SER A 130 10.24 17.13 8.10
N GLU A 131 11.15 17.91 7.48
CA GLU A 131 11.20 18.05 6.01
C GLU A 131 12.00 16.93 5.31
N ARG A 132 12.28 15.82 5.97
CA ARG A 132 13.02 14.70 5.37
C ARG A 132 12.25 14.11 4.19
N SER A 133 12.92 13.87 3.08
CA SER A 133 12.32 13.47 1.81
C SER A 133 11.49 12.20 1.91
N LEU A 134 12.00 11.17 2.61
CA LEU A 134 11.32 9.89 2.79
C LEU A 134 9.97 10.06 3.51
N TRP A 135 9.94 10.85 4.60
CA TRP A 135 8.70 11.06 5.36
C TRP A 135 7.66 11.87 4.58
N ARG A 136 8.09 12.83 3.78
CA ARG A 136 7.18 13.53 2.86
C ARG A 136 6.59 12.60 1.81
N GLU A 137 7.37 11.63 1.31
CA GLU A 137 6.88 10.63 0.37
C GLU A 137 5.90 9.67 1.03
N ILE A 138 6.21 9.19 2.24
CA ILE A 138 5.32 8.34 3.01
C ILE A 138 3.99 9.05 3.25
N ASN A 139 4.01 10.24 3.86
CA ASN A 139 2.79 11.00 4.20
C ASN A 139 1.95 11.39 2.98
N ARG A 140 2.58 11.56 1.80
CA ARG A 140 1.86 11.89 0.56
C ARG A 140 1.12 10.71 -0.03
N ASP A 141 1.74 9.54 -0.03
CA ASP A 141 1.31 8.39 -0.85
C ASP A 141 0.79 7.22 0.00
N GLU A 142 0.86 7.29 1.32
CA GLU A 142 0.52 6.16 2.19
C GLU A 142 -0.96 5.75 2.12
N VAL A 143 -1.18 4.46 2.28
CA VAL A 143 -2.49 3.87 2.54
C VAL A 143 -2.51 3.39 3.98
N VAL A 144 -3.25 4.09 4.83
CA VAL A 144 -3.38 3.74 6.24
C VAL A 144 -4.16 2.44 6.37
N LEU A 145 -3.56 1.46 7.05
CA LEU A 145 -4.18 0.17 7.37
C LEU A 145 -4.90 0.23 8.71
N LEU A 146 -4.23 0.80 9.72
CA LEU A 146 -4.71 0.90 11.09
C LEU A 146 -4.16 2.17 11.74
N THR A 147 -4.95 2.80 12.61
CA THR A 147 -4.51 3.90 13.48
C THR A 147 -5.21 3.83 14.82
N HIS A 148 -4.45 4.08 15.89
CA HIS A 148 -4.91 4.23 17.27
C HIS A 148 -4.30 5.51 17.85
N GLU A 149 -4.89 6.65 17.50
CA GLU A 149 -4.38 7.96 17.92
C GLU A 149 -4.32 8.11 19.45
N GLU A 150 -5.21 7.46 20.16
CA GLU A 150 -5.23 7.42 21.63
C GLU A 150 -3.98 6.78 22.25
N LEU A 151 -3.32 5.87 21.54
CA LEU A 151 -2.05 5.26 21.98
C LEU A 151 -0.84 6.16 21.74
N ALA A 152 -1.06 7.27 21.06
CA ALA A 152 0.00 8.24 20.79
C ALA A 152 0.15 9.29 21.91
N VAL A 153 -0.72 9.32 22.92
CA VAL A 153 -0.73 10.32 24.02
C VAL A 153 0.33 10.06 25.07
#